data_4d1c2bff3caa9baf80339790b59c1bd2
#
_entry.id   4d1c2bff3caa9baf80339790b59c1bd2
#
_cell.length_a   1.000
_cell.length_b   1.000
_cell.length_c   1.000
_cell.angle_alpha   90.00
_cell.angle_beta   90.00
_cell.angle_gamma   90.00
#
_symmetry.space_group_name_H-M   'P 1'
#
loop_
_entity.id
_entity.type
_entity.pdbx_description
1 polymer ?
#
loop_
_entity_poly.entity_id
_entity_poly.type
_entity_poly.pdbx_seq_one_letter_code
_entity_poly.pdbx_strand_id
1 'polypeptide(L)'
;ILKAKDYIFMEFFIVSQGELLNELLDMLEKKVEEGVEVRLLYDGSNMFSLPKHYYDYICSKGIYCKIFSPVTAILSSYQNNRDHRKIVVIDGKVGFTGGINIADEYVNKKVRFGHWKDCGVKIVGEGVYSILTQFLQIWNIDKQGTIGDYEQYLTTVKEEKRYEHYDNFLIPYSDYPDDENDNPAEAIYIHILFYAKKYVNIMTPYLIIDDELMMAMRYASSRGVRVRLLLPGIPDKKIPYLIAQSYFLPL
;
A
#
# COMPACT_ATOMS: atom_id res chain seq x y z
N ILE A 1 4.05 1.33 -16.53
CA ILE A 1 3.53 2.64 -16.94
C ILE A 1 3.65 2.81 -18.45
N LEU A 2 4.85 2.81 -19.03
CA LEU A 2 5.06 3.12 -20.46
C LEU A 2 4.28 2.24 -21.44
N LYS A 3 3.83 1.06 -21.03
CA LYS A 3 3.04 0.12 -21.85
C LYS A 3 1.53 0.24 -21.65
N ALA A 4 1.08 1.13 -20.76
CA ALA A 4 -0.33 1.37 -20.51
C ALA A 4 -1.03 1.89 -21.77
N LYS A 5 -2.28 1.43 -21.99
CA LYS A 5 -3.08 1.79 -23.16
C LYS A 5 -4.44 2.40 -22.77
N ASP A 6 -5.02 1.91 -21.67
CA ASP A 6 -6.37 2.26 -21.27
C ASP A 6 -6.39 3.11 -20.02
N TYR A 7 -5.77 2.62 -18.92
CA TYR A 7 -5.74 3.38 -17.67
C TYR A 7 -4.56 3.02 -16.75
N ILE A 8 -4.19 3.96 -15.87
CA ILE A 8 -3.23 3.81 -14.78
C ILE A 8 -3.86 4.35 -13.50
N PHE A 9 -4.10 3.49 -12.53
CA PHE A 9 -4.60 3.86 -11.20
C PHE A 9 -3.53 3.66 -10.16
N MET A 10 -3.31 4.68 -9.34
CA MET A 10 -2.22 4.70 -8.36
C MET A 10 -2.73 5.22 -7.01
N GLU A 11 -2.33 4.54 -5.93
CA GLU A 11 -2.67 4.87 -4.55
C GLU A 11 -1.42 4.76 -3.70
N PHE A 12 -1.08 5.84 -2.96
CA PHE A 12 0.14 5.88 -2.15
C PHE A 12 -0.05 6.60 -0.83
N PHE A 13 0.56 6.07 0.23
CA PHE A 13 0.57 6.73 1.53
C PHE A 13 1.50 7.94 1.54
N ILE A 14 2.78 7.79 1.13
CA ILE A 14 3.73 8.88 1.07
C ILE A 14 3.99 9.26 -0.39
N VAL A 15 3.85 10.55 -0.65
CA VAL A 15 4.26 11.20 -1.90
C VAL A 15 5.12 12.39 -1.53
N SER A 16 6.39 12.38 -1.91
CA SER A 16 7.33 13.45 -1.61
C SER A 16 7.97 14.00 -2.85
N GLN A 17 8.18 15.31 -2.86
CA GLN A 17 8.91 15.97 -3.96
C GLN A 17 10.33 15.42 -4.03
N GLY A 18 10.76 15.02 -5.23
CA GLY A 18 12.06 14.44 -5.50
C GLY A 18 12.18 13.96 -6.94
N GLU A 19 13.29 13.33 -7.27
CA GLU A 19 13.54 12.82 -8.63
C GLU A 19 12.52 11.75 -9.03
N LEU A 20 12.24 10.82 -8.11
CA LEU A 20 11.29 9.73 -8.40
C LEU A 20 9.90 10.27 -8.75
N LEU A 21 9.38 11.24 -7.99
CA LEU A 21 8.07 11.82 -8.27
C LEU A 21 8.07 12.60 -9.58
N ASN A 22 9.13 13.38 -9.86
CA ASN A 22 9.22 14.15 -11.09
C ASN A 22 9.26 13.21 -12.31
N GLU A 23 10.12 12.20 -12.31
CA GLU A 23 10.19 11.19 -13.38
C GLU A 23 8.86 10.48 -13.59
N LEU A 24 8.16 10.16 -12.49
CA LEU A 24 6.85 9.54 -12.53
C LEU A 24 5.82 10.45 -13.18
N LEU A 25 5.73 11.71 -12.73
CA LEU A 25 4.77 12.67 -13.28
C LEU A 25 5.01 12.95 -14.76
N ASP A 26 6.27 13.04 -15.20
CA ASP A 26 6.59 13.19 -16.62
C ASP A 26 6.13 11.98 -17.47
N MET A 27 6.27 10.77 -16.92
CA MET A 27 5.77 9.57 -17.59
C MET A 27 4.24 9.53 -17.63
N LEU A 28 3.58 9.94 -16.55
CA LEU A 28 2.11 9.95 -16.45
C LEU A 28 1.52 11.02 -17.38
N GLU A 29 2.11 12.20 -17.44
CA GLU A 29 1.69 13.28 -18.35
C GLU A 29 1.74 12.83 -19.80
N LYS A 30 2.82 12.19 -20.24
CA LYS A 30 2.92 11.60 -21.58
C LYS A 30 1.82 10.57 -21.84
N LYS A 31 1.46 9.76 -20.84
CA LYS A 31 0.37 8.81 -20.99
C LYS A 31 -1.01 9.49 -21.10
N VAL A 32 -1.21 10.56 -20.37
CA VAL A 32 -2.42 11.38 -20.52
C VAL A 32 -2.50 11.96 -21.94
N GLU A 33 -1.39 12.49 -22.48
CA GLU A 33 -1.32 12.99 -23.88
C GLU A 33 -1.62 11.89 -24.92
N GLU A 34 -1.27 10.62 -24.61
CA GLU A 34 -1.59 9.44 -25.43
C GLU A 34 -3.07 8.99 -25.27
N GLY A 35 -3.87 9.66 -24.41
CA GLY A 35 -5.28 9.33 -24.16
C GLY A 35 -5.51 8.29 -23.06
N VAL A 36 -4.47 7.92 -22.30
CA VAL A 36 -4.58 6.98 -21.16
C VAL A 36 -5.20 7.73 -19.97
N GLU A 37 -6.22 7.12 -19.33
CA GLU A 37 -6.79 7.65 -18.10
C GLU A 37 -5.84 7.44 -16.93
N VAL A 38 -5.44 8.52 -16.24
CA VAL A 38 -4.54 8.44 -15.08
C VAL A 38 -5.24 8.96 -13.84
N ARG A 39 -5.28 8.13 -12.77
CA ARG A 39 -5.79 8.49 -11.45
C ARG A 39 -4.72 8.30 -10.39
N LEU A 40 -4.52 9.32 -9.58
CA LEU A 40 -3.60 9.31 -8.44
C LEU A 40 -4.35 9.68 -7.16
N LEU A 41 -4.33 8.76 -6.19
CA LEU A 41 -4.82 8.97 -4.84
C LEU A 41 -3.65 8.95 -3.87
N TYR A 42 -3.59 9.92 -2.96
CA TYR A 42 -2.59 9.91 -1.90
C TYR A 42 -3.17 10.39 -0.56
N ASP A 43 -2.54 9.95 0.52
CA ASP A 43 -2.98 10.27 1.87
C ASP A 43 -2.82 11.75 2.20
N GLY A 44 -3.76 12.31 2.96
CA GLY A 44 -3.80 13.73 3.34
C GLY A 44 -2.65 14.20 4.21
N SER A 45 -1.91 13.29 4.88
CA SER A 45 -0.71 13.66 5.63
C SER A 45 0.39 14.27 4.74
N ASN A 46 0.35 14.02 3.43
CA ASN A 46 1.27 14.61 2.46
C ASN A 46 1.10 16.13 2.29
N MET A 47 0.02 16.72 2.78
CA MET A 47 -0.15 18.18 2.79
C MET A 47 0.99 18.91 3.52
N PHE A 48 1.70 18.23 4.44
CA PHE A 48 2.84 18.80 5.16
C PHE A 48 4.17 18.62 4.43
N SER A 49 4.26 17.71 3.47
CA SER A 49 5.49 17.37 2.74
C SER A 49 5.51 17.88 1.31
N LEU A 50 4.35 18.12 0.73
CA LEU A 50 4.21 18.67 -0.61
C LEU A 50 4.05 20.20 -0.58
N PRO A 51 4.52 20.93 -1.61
CA PRO A 51 4.30 22.37 -1.73
C PRO A 51 2.81 22.72 -1.77
N LYS A 52 2.47 23.95 -1.36
CA LYS A 52 1.12 24.47 -1.57
C LYS A 52 0.74 24.38 -3.05
N HIS A 53 -0.51 24.05 -3.32
CA HIS A 53 -1.02 23.90 -4.71
C HIS A 53 -0.42 22.75 -5.52
N TYR A 54 0.29 21.81 -4.86
CA TYR A 54 0.85 20.67 -5.60
C TYR A 54 -0.26 19.75 -6.16
N TYR A 55 -1.40 19.69 -5.48
CA TYR A 55 -2.60 19.05 -6.00
C TYR A 55 -3.03 19.66 -7.35
N ASP A 56 -3.12 20.99 -7.41
CA ASP A 56 -3.51 21.71 -8.65
C ASP A 56 -2.47 21.48 -9.74
N TYR A 57 -1.19 21.42 -9.39
CA TYR A 57 -0.12 21.11 -10.32
C TYR A 57 -0.25 19.70 -10.92
N ILE A 58 -0.58 18.68 -10.11
CA ILE A 58 -0.84 17.33 -10.62
C ILE A 58 -2.05 17.34 -11.54
N CYS A 59 -3.14 17.98 -11.14
CA CYS A 59 -4.36 18.09 -11.94
C CYS A 59 -4.12 18.84 -13.27
N SER A 60 -3.24 19.85 -13.30
CA SER A 60 -2.90 20.60 -14.52
C SER A 60 -2.23 19.76 -15.60
N LYS A 61 -1.65 18.59 -15.22
CA LYS A 61 -1.10 17.59 -16.14
C LYS A 61 -2.16 16.63 -16.70
N GLY A 62 -3.45 16.88 -16.46
CA GLY A 62 -4.55 16.02 -16.89
C GLY A 62 -4.74 14.75 -16.06
N ILE A 63 -4.06 14.65 -14.92
CA ILE A 63 -4.17 13.53 -13.99
C ILE A 63 -5.35 13.78 -13.05
N TYR A 64 -6.28 12.84 -12.97
CA TYR A 64 -7.31 12.87 -11.94
C TYR A 64 -6.66 12.59 -10.59
N CYS A 65 -6.75 13.55 -9.67
CA CYS A 65 -6.10 13.46 -8.38
C CYS A 65 -7.13 13.50 -7.24
N LYS A 66 -6.90 12.71 -6.18
CA LYS A 66 -7.65 12.77 -4.94
C LYS A 66 -6.73 12.73 -3.73
N ILE A 67 -7.17 13.38 -2.65
CA ILE A 67 -6.49 13.37 -1.36
C ILE A 67 -7.38 12.62 -0.37
N PHE A 68 -6.90 11.46 0.13
CA PHE A 68 -7.62 10.70 1.14
C PHE A 68 -7.51 11.40 2.51
N SER A 69 -8.64 11.61 3.18
CA SER A 69 -8.72 12.17 4.53
C SER A 69 -7.80 13.40 4.72
N PRO A 70 -8.07 14.52 4.02
CA PRO A 70 -7.26 15.74 4.17
C PRO A 70 -7.17 16.16 5.63
N VAL A 71 -5.97 16.56 6.09
CA VAL A 71 -5.78 17.00 7.48
C VAL A 71 -6.44 18.36 7.66
N THR A 72 -7.36 18.45 8.61
CA THR A 72 -8.03 19.67 9.01
C THR A 72 -7.52 20.14 10.38
N ALA A 73 -7.65 21.42 10.70
CA ALA A 73 -7.21 21.99 11.97
C ALA A 73 -8.08 21.56 13.19
N ILE A 74 -9.03 20.65 12.99
CA ILE A 74 -9.93 20.15 14.04
C ILE A 74 -9.30 18.90 14.64
N LEU A 75 -9.12 18.89 15.97
CA LEU A 75 -8.74 17.70 16.72
C LEU A 75 -9.88 16.67 16.65
N SER A 76 -9.72 15.67 15.82
CA SER A 76 -10.67 14.56 15.66
C SER A 76 -9.91 13.24 15.58
N SER A 77 -10.41 12.22 16.26
CA SER A 77 -9.90 10.85 16.15
C SER A 77 -9.99 10.29 14.71
N TYR A 78 -10.93 10.78 13.93
CA TYR A 78 -11.06 10.47 12.50
C TYR A 78 -9.79 10.80 11.69
N GLN A 79 -8.97 11.74 12.13
CA GLN A 79 -7.71 12.08 11.45
C GLN A 79 -6.62 11.02 11.64
N ASN A 80 -6.82 10.05 12.53
CA ASN A 80 -5.91 8.90 12.69
C ASN A 80 -6.13 7.83 11.60
N ASN A 81 -7.28 7.84 10.95
CA ASN A 81 -7.57 6.95 9.83
C ASN A 81 -6.78 7.39 8.61
N ARG A 82 -5.74 6.62 8.27
CA ARG A 82 -4.82 6.90 7.18
C ARG A 82 -4.81 5.76 6.17
N ASP A 83 -4.72 6.11 4.91
CA ASP A 83 -4.56 5.14 3.86
C ASP A 83 -3.09 4.76 3.69
N HIS A 84 -2.69 3.63 4.25
CA HIS A 84 -1.29 3.17 4.21
C HIS A 84 -0.99 2.25 3.02
N ARG A 85 -1.95 2.04 2.10
CA ARG A 85 -1.77 1.17 0.94
C ARG A 85 -0.87 1.80 -0.12
N LYS A 86 -0.23 0.96 -0.92
CA LYS A 86 0.53 1.32 -2.11
C LYS A 86 0.06 0.38 -3.20
N ILE A 87 -0.74 0.90 -4.11
CA ILE A 87 -1.38 0.16 -5.18
C ILE A 87 -1.08 0.84 -6.51
N VAL A 88 -0.71 0.05 -7.50
CA VAL A 88 -0.68 0.50 -8.90
C VAL A 88 -1.40 -0.55 -9.74
N VAL A 89 -2.38 -0.13 -10.51
CA VAL A 89 -3.07 -0.98 -11.48
C VAL A 89 -2.92 -0.37 -12.87
N ILE A 90 -2.54 -1.19 -13.83
CA ILE A 90 -2.33 -0.80 -15.22
C ILE A 90 -3.23 -1.67 -16.11
N ASP A 91 -4.16 -1.04 -16.82
CA ASP A 91 -5.08 -1.65 -17.80
C ASP A 91 -5.86 -2.86 -17.26
N GLY A 92 -6.02 -3.02 -15.93
CA GLY A 92 -6.58 -4.23 -15.34
C GLY A 92 -5.75 -5.50 -15.53
N LYS A 93 -4.57 -5.41 -16.15
CA LYS A 93 -3.71 -6.53 -16.55
C LYS A 93 -2.57 -6.78 -15.60
N VAL A 94 -2.04 -5.72 -15.01
CA VAL A 94 -0.91 -5.76 -14.10
C VAL A 94 -1.21 -4.93 -12.88
N GLY A 95 -1.05 -5.53 -11.71
CA GLY A 95 -1.12 -4.88 -10.41
C GLY A 95 0.21 -4.93 -9.67
N PHE A 96 0.46 -3.92 -8.85
CA PHE A 96 1.59 -3.88 -7.93
C PHE A 96 1.11 -3.44 -6.56
N THR A 97 1.64 -4.07 -5.52
CA THR A 97 1.48 -3.64 -4.12
C THR A 97 2.74 -3.94 -3.33
N GLY A 98 2.92 -3.27 -2.20
CA GLY A 98 4.10 -3.47 -1.34
C GLY A 98 4.34 -2.32 -0.37
N GLY A 99 5.56 -2.19 0.13
CA GLY A 99 5.95 -1.16 1.10
C GLY A 99 6.46 0.14 0.47
N ILE A 100 6.84 0.14 -0.80
CA ILE A 100 7.52 1.24 -1.48
C ILE A 100 6.57 2.42 -1.69
N ASN A 101 6.93 3.59 -1.19
CA ASN A 101 6.23 4.86 -1.44
C ASN A 101 6.90 5.68 -2.55
N ILE A 102 6.28 6.79 -2.96
CA ILE A 102 6.84 7.72 -3.93
C ILE A 102 7.70 8.76 -3.21
N ALA A 103 8.91 8.35 -2.84
CA ALA A 103 9.96 9.23 -2.32
C ALA A 103 11.33 8.65 -2.61
N ASP A 104 12.33 9.51 -2.79
CA ASP A 104 13.67 9.15 -3.24
C ASP A 104 14.40 8.18 -2.31
N GLU A 105 14.15 8.23 -1.01
CA GLU A 105 14.72 7.32 -0.04
C GLU A 105 14.28 5.86 -0.24
N TYR A 106 13.06 5.59 -0.68
CA TYR A 106 12.57 4.22 -0.91
C TYR A 106 13.24 3.51 -2.07
N VAL A 107 13.80 4.27 -3.00
CA VAL A 107 14.54 3.75 -4.17
C VAL A 107 16.04 4.01 -4.08
N ASN A 108 16.54 4.41 -2.92
CA ASN A 108 17.93 4.71 -2.64
C ASN A 108 18.57 5.82 -3.51
N LYS A 109 17.75 6.69 -4.10
CA LYS A 109 18.23 7.92 -4.73
C LYS A 109 18.69 8.95 -3.69
N LYS A 110 18.14 8.88 -2.48
CA LYS A 110 18.53 9.69 -1.34
C LYS A 110 18.79 8.80 -0.12
N VAL A 111 19.99 8.87 0.43
CA VAL A 111 20.32 8.14 1.68
C VAL A 111 19.85 8.97 2.86
N ARG A 112 18.78 8.50 3.52
CA ARG A 112 18.21 9.14 4.71
C ARG A 112 18.38 8.29 5.97
N PHE A 113 18.14 6.97 5.85
CA PHE A 113 18.18 6.00 6.96
C PHE A 113 19.10 4.81 6.63
N GLY A 114 20.17 5.02 5.87
CA GLY A 114 20.98 3.97 5.30
C GLY A 114 20.38 3.42 4.00
N HIS A 115 20.80 2.21 3.61
CA HIS A 115 20.23 1.54 2.43
C HIS A 115 18.82 1.06 2.74
N TRP A 116 17.83 1.56 2.00
CA TRP A 116 16.45 1.15 2.12
C TRP A 116 16.23 -0.19 1.44
N LYS A 117 15.74 -1.17 2.20
CA LYS A 117 15.34 -2.49 1.71
C LYS A 117 13.84 -2.65 1.88
N ASP A 118 13.14 -2.73 0.79
CA ASP A 118 11.69 -2.93 0.77
C ASP A 118 11.32 -4.13 -0.11
N CYS A 119 10.05 -4.47 -0.17
CA CYS A 119 9.54 -5.51 -1.04
C CYS A 119 8.26 -5.05 -1.74
N GLY A 120 8.01 -5.65 -2.88
CA GLY A 120 6.78 -5.45 -3.64
C GLY A 120 6.40 -6.72 -4.38
N VAL A 121 5.12 -6.84 -4.68
CA VAL A 121 4.55 -7.94 -5.45
C VAL A 121 4.02 -7.38 -6.75
N LYS A 122 4.40 -8.01 -7.85
CA LYS A 122 3.78 -7.82 -9.17
C LYS A 122 2.75 -8.93 -9.37
N ILE A 123 1.54 -8.55 -9.70
CA ILE A 123 0.42 -9.44 -9.93
C ILE A 123 0.02 -9.33 -11.40
N VAL A 124 -0.25 -10.47 -12.04
CA VAL A 124 -0.72 -10.55 -13.42
C VAL A 124 -1.88 -11.54 -13.46
N GLY A 125 -2.91 -11.24 -14.23
CA GLY A 125 -4.10 -12.08 -14.35
C GLY A 125 -5.20 -11.76 -13.32
N GLU A 126 -6.04 -12.73 -13.00
CA GLU A 126 -7.30 -12.52 -12.23
C GLU A 126 -7.10 -11.89 -10.85
N GLY A 127 -5.93 -12.08 -10.20
CA GLY A 127 -5.62 -11.44 -8.92
C GLY A 127 -5.57 -9.91 -8.96
N VAL A 128 -5.42 -9.32 -10.16
CA VAL A 128 -5.46 -7.86 -10.35
C VAL A 128 -6.85 -7.29 -10.05
N TYR A 129 -7.91 -8.09 -10.27
CA TYR A 129 -9.29 -7.70 -9.97
C TYR A 129 -9.47 -7.25 -8.50
N SER A 130 -8.95 -8.03 -7.57
CA SER A 130 -9.09 -7.70 -6.14
C SER A 130 -8.38 -6.40 -5.77
N ILE A 131 -7.18 -6.15 -6.31
CA ILE A 131 -6.43 -4.92 -6.06
C ILE A 131 -7.12 -3.72 -6.71
N LEU A 132 -7.62 -3.89 -7.93
CA LEU A 132 -8.39 -2.86 -8.63
C LEU A 132 -9.66 -2.50 -7.85
N THR A 133 -10.38 -3.50 -7.34
CA THR A 133 -11.58 -3.27 -6.52
C THR A 133 -11.25 -2.48 -5.26
N GLN A 134 -10.16 -2.79 -4.57
CA GLN A 134 -9.71 -2.03 -3.39
C GLN A 134 -9.43 -0.56 -3.72
N PHE A 135 -8.75 -0.28 -4.84
CA PHE A 135 -8.53 1.08 -5.31
C PHE A 135 -9.85 1.81 -5.58
N LEU A 136 -10.76 1.17 -6.32
CA LEU A 136 -12.05 1.77 -6.71
C LEU A 136 -12.92 2.08 -5.49
N GLN A 137 -12.91 1.22 -4.48
CA GLN A 137 -13.62 1.44 -3.22
C GLN A 137 -13.15 2.71 -2.51
N ILE A 138 -11.82 2.88 -2.35
CA ILE A 138 -11.28 4.08 -1.70
C ILE A 138 -11.45 5.32 -2.58
N TRP A 139 -11.26 5.20 -3.88
CA TRP A 139 -11.50 6.31 -4.79
C TRP A 139 -12.91 6.88 -4.64
N ASN A 140 -13.88 6.03 -4.34
CA ASN A 140 -15.29 6.41 -4.22
C ASN A 140 -15.78 6.67 -2.78
N ILE A 141 -14.90 6.64 -1.79
CA ILE A 141 -15.31 6.85 -0.40
C ILE A 141 -15.91 8.24 -0.17
N ASP A 142 -15.43 9.24 -0.91
CA ASP A 142 -16.06 10.54 -0.98
C ASP A 142 -16.90 10.69 -2.28
N LYS A 143 -17.88 11.58 -2.23
CA LYS A 143 -18.82 11.79 -3.36
C LYS A 143 -18.26 12.63 -4.50
N GLN A 144 -17.06 13.22 -4.34
CA GLN A 144 -16.47 14.06 -5.38
C GLN A 144 -15.74 13.21 -6.42
N GLY A 145 -16.08 13.39 -7.70
CA GLY A 145 -15.41 12.69 -8.80
C GLY A 145 -15.48 11.17 -8.70
N THR A 146 -16.61 10.65 -8.20
CA THR A 146 -16.87 9.21 -8.13
C THR A 146 -16.88 8.58 -9.52
N ILE A 147 -16.42 7.36 -9.61
CA ILE A 147 -16.59 6.52 -10.79
C ILE A 147 -17.96 5.87 -10.66
N GLY A 148 -18.88 6.23 -11.52
CA GLY A 148 -20.25 5.69 -11.49
C GLY A 148 -20.36 4.28 -12.04
N ASP A 149 -19.54 3.93 -13.02
CA ASP A 149 -19.53 2.62 -13.65
C ASP A 149 -18.17 1.95 -13.46
N TYR A 150 -18.12 0.99 -12.56
CA TYR A 150 -16.92 0.16 -12.31
C TYR A 150 -16.73 -0.94 -13.37
N GLU A 151 -17.83 -1.39 -13.99
CA GLU A 151 -17.81 -2.57 -14.84
C GLU A 151 -16.84 -2.41 -16.00
N GLN A 152 -16.71 -1.20 -16.55
CA GLN A 152 -15.78 -0.92 -17.63
C GLN A 152 -14.32 -1.24 -17.28
N TYR A 153 -13.91 -1.05 -16.02
CA TYR A 153 -12.53 -1.34 -15.58
C TYR A 153 -12.37 -2.82 -15.19
N LEU A 154 -13.44 -3.44 -14.72
CA LEU A 154 -13.41 -4.84 -14.26
C LEU A 154 -13.52 -5.82 -15.43
N THR A 155 -14.13 -5.43 -16.53
CA THR A 155 -14.23 -6.28 -17.74
C THR A 155 -12.87 -6.54 -18.38
N THR A 156 -11.96 -5.55 -18.38
CA THR A 156 -10.61 -5.72 -18.92
C THR A 156 -9.82 -6.81 -18.21
N VAL A 157 -10.07 -7.05 -16.92
CA VAL A 157 -9.43 -8.12 -16.15
C VAL A 157 -9.95 -9.50 -16.57
N LYS A 158 -11.25 -9.59 -16.90
CA LYS A 158 -11.91 -10.86 -17.25
C LYS A 158 -11.50 -11.38 -18.64
N GLU A 159 -11.06 -10.50 -19.54
CA GLU A 159 -10.71 -10.84 -20.92
C GLU A 159 -9.30 -11.41 -21.09
N GLU A 160 -8.42 -11.30 -20.08
CA GLU A 160 -7.11 -11.91 -20.14
C GLU A 160 -7.22 -13.44 -20.02
N LYS A 161 -6.57 -14.13 -20.96
CA LYS A 161 -6.51 -15.60 -20.96
C LYS A 161 -6.02 -16.10 -19.61
N ARG A 162 -6.77 -17.05 -19.00
CA ARG A 162 -6.32 -17.82 -17.85
C ARG A 162 -4.92 -18.34 -18.13
N TYR A 163 -3.98 -18.03 -17.26
CA TYR A 163 -2.69 -18.70 -17.25
C TYR A 163 -2.93 -20.14 -16.78
N GLU A 164 -2.89 -21.10 -17.71
CA GLU A 164 -3.38 -22.47 -17.54
C GLU A 164 -2.64 -23.32 -16.48
N HIS A 165 -1.60 -22.79 -15.78
CA HIS A 165 -0.72 -23.62 -14.96
C HIS A 165 -0.20 -23.01 -13.67
N TYR A 166 -0.96 -22.18 -12.97
CA TYR A 166 -0.55 -21.74 -11.62
C TYR A 166 -1.54 -22.24 -10.56
N ASP A 167 -1.09 -23.22 -9.75
CA ASP A 167 -1.79 -23.68 -8.55
C ASP A 167 -1.61 -22.71 -7.35
N ASN A 168 -1.30 -21.45 -7.62
CA ASN A 168 -1.08 -20.46 -6.59
C ASN A 168 -2.32 -19.61 -6.38
N PHE A 169 -2.69 -19.43 -5.12
CA PHE A 169 -3.77 -18.54 -4.73
C PHE A 169 -3.18 -17.21 -4.23
N LEU A 170 -3.79 -16.10 -4.64
CA LEU A 170 -3.50 -14.77 -4.16
C LEU A 170 -4.80 -14.20 -3.60
N ILE A 171 -4.78 -13.83 -2.32
CA ILE A 171 -5.92 -13.23 -1.63
C ILE A 171 -5.49 -11.86 -1.10
N PRO A 172 -5.62 -10.79 -1.87
CA PRO A 172 -5.44 -9.43 -1.36
C PRO A 172 -6.54 -9.11 -0.36
N TYR A 173 -6.15 -8.53 0.76
CA TYR A 173 -7.08 -8.05 1.79
C TYR A 173 -6.62 -6.68 2.29
N SER A 174 -7.53 -5.93 2.85
CA SER A 174 -7.25 -4.66 3.52
C SER A 174 -8.25 -4.45 4.66
N ASP A 175 -7.80 -3.76 5.70
CA ASP A 175 -8.67 -3.30 6.76
C ASP A 175 -9.32 -1.98 6.35
N TYR A 176 -10.54 -1.77 6.80
CA TYR A 176 -11.31 -0.55 6.59
C TYR A 176 -11.42 0.22 7.90
N PRO A 177 -11.27 1.56 7.88
CA PRO A 177 -11.33 2.37 9.10
C PRO A 177 -12.69 2.36 9.80
N ASP A 178 -13.76 2.03 9.09
CA ASP A 178 -15.13 2.06 9.60
C ASP A 178 -15.60 0.70 10.13
N ASP A 179 -14.77 -0.34 10.06
CA ASP A 179 -15.10 -1.67 10.57
C ASP A 179 -14.60 -1.79 12.02
N GLU A 180 -15.43 -1.32 12.96
CA GLU A 180 -15.07 -1.25 14.38
C GLU A 180 -14.85 -2.64 15.03
N ASN A 181 -15.22 -3.73 14.37
CA ASN A 181 -15.26 -5.06 14.98
C ASN A 181 -14.37 -6.09 14.31
N ASP A 182 -13.86 -5.86 13.12
CA ASP A 182 -13.06 -6.82 12.38
C ASP A 182 -11.67 -6.29 12.07
N ASN A 183 -10.65 -7.06 12.49
CA ASN A 183 -9.24 -6.84 12.13
C ASN A 183 -8.74 -8.04 11.30
N PRO A 184 -9.11 -8.13 10.01
CA PRO A 184 -8.75 -9.27 9.19
C PRO A 184 -7.24 -9.45 9.03
N ALA A 185 -6.45 -8.39 9.03
CA ALA A 185 -5.00 -8.49 8.93
C ALA A 185 -4.40 -9.23 10.14
N GLU A 186 -4.79 -8.87 11.34
CA GLU A 186 -4.36 -9.51 12.57
C GLU A 186 -4.81 -10.97 12.63
N ALA A 187 -6.08 -11.22 12.34
CA ALA A 187 -6.64 -12.58 12.31
C ALA A 187 -5.86 -13.49 11.35
N ILE A 188 -5.46 -13.00 10.18
CA ILE A 188 -4.65 -13.74 9.21
C ILE A 188 -3.23 -14.00 9.77
N TYR A 189 -2.59 -13.03 10.41
CA TYR A 189 -1.26 -13.22 11.01
C TYR A 189 -1.30 -14.26 12.13
N ILE A 190 -2.29 -14.19 13.01
CA ILE A 190 -2.52 -15.18 14.07
C ILE A 190 -2.74 -16.57 13.44
N HIS A 191 -3.60 -16.66 12.44
CA HIS A 191 -3.87 -17.91 11.73
C HIS A 191 -2.60 -18.51 11.12
N ILE A 192 -1.77 -17.73 10.44
CA ILE A 192 -0.49 -18.18 9.89
C ILE A 192 0.42 -18.75 11.01
N LEU A 193 0.51 -18.07 12.15
CA LEU A 193 1.31 -18.53 13.30
C LEU A 193 0.79 -19.84 13.88
N PHE A 194 -0.55 -20.00 13.98
CA PHE A 194 -1.14 -21.24 14.48
C PHE A 194 -0.96 -22.43 13.54
N TYR A 195 -0.95 -22.22 12.22
CA TYR A 195 -0.84 -23.31 11.24
C TYR A 195 0.59 -23.57 10.75
N ALA A 196 1.53 -22.71 11.05
CA ALA A 196 2.92 -22.90 10.70
C ALA A 196 3.49 -24.20 11.28
N LYS A 197 4.24 -24.96 10.48
CA LYS A 197 4.81 -26.26 10.87
C LYS A 197 6.34 -26.24 11.00
N LYS A 198 7.03 -25.37 10.28
CA LYS A 198 8.49 -25.37 10.22
C LYS A 198 9.10 -24.02 10.67
N TYR A 199 8.66 -22.95 10.04
CA TYR A 199 9.14 -21.60 10.34
C TYR A 199 8.15 -20.51 9.93
N VAL A 200 8.28 -19.37 10.60
CA VAL A 200 7.67 -18.09 10.21
C VAL A 200 8.76 -17.03 10.23
N ASN A 201 8.92 -16.31 9.14
CA ASN A 201 9.83 -15.17 9.08
C ASN A 201 8.99 -13.91 8.92
N ILE A 202 9.14 -12.97 9.83
CA ILE A 202 8.42 -11.70 9.87
C ILE A 202 9.43 -10.58 9.67
N MET A 203 9.22 -9.73 8.69
CA MET A 203 9.99 -8.51 8.48
C MET A 203 9.07 -7.32 8.65
N THR A 204 9.37 -6.47 9.62
CA THR A 204 8.55 -5.29 9.92
C THR A 204 9.43 -4.12 10.36
N PRO A 205 9.10 -2.88 9.96
CA PRO A 205 9.80 -1.70 10.48
C PRO A 205 9.46 -1.39 11.93
N TYR A 206 8.27 -1.82 12.39
CA TYR A 206 7.78 -1.52 13.74
C TYR A 206 7.19 -2.78 14.37
N LEU A 207 7.82 -3.25 15.44
CA LEU A 207 7.28 -4.35 16.25
C LEU A 207 6.45 -3.73 17.38
N ILE A 208 5.21 -3.39 17.06
CA ILE A 208 4.21 -2.90 18.00
C ILE A 208 3.03 -3.85 17.89
N ILE A 209 2.95 -4.78 18.82
CA ILE A 209 2.01 -5.91 18.80
C ILE A 209 1.18 -5.91 20.07
N ASP A 210 0.02 -6.53 19.99
CA ASP A 210 -0.85 -6.80 21.11
C ASP A 210 -0.53 -8.14 21.79
N ASP A 211 -1.32 -8.46 22.81
CA ASP A 211 -1.12 -9.68 23.59
C ASP A 211 -1.48 -10.93 22.80
N GLU A 212 -2.46 -10.84 21.89
CA GLU A 212 -2.94 -11.93 21.04
C GLU A 212 -1.84 -12.38 20.06
N LEU A 213 -1.24 -11.45 19.35
CA LEU A 213 -0.17 -11.73 18.40
C LEU A 213 1.11 -12.20 19.12
N MET A 214 1.42 -11.63 20.30
CA MET A 214 2.51 -12.09 21.14
C MET A 214 2.29 -13.54 21.59
N MET A 215 1.10 -13.86 22.07
CA MET A 215 0.73 -15.22 22.46
C MET A 215 0.84 -16.19 21.30
N ALA A 216 0.37 -15.81 20.12
CA ALA A 216 0.44 -16.63 18.91
C ALA A 216 1.90 -16.94 18.50
N MET A 217 2.81 -15.96 18.57
CA MET A 217 4.24 -16.16 18.29
C MET A 217 4.89 -17.10 19.30
N ARG A 218 4.63 -16.92 20.60
CA ARG A 218 5.13 -17.79 21.65
C ARG A 218 4.59 -19.23 21.51
N TYR A 219 3.32 -19.36 21.20
CA TYR A 219 2.69 -20.66 20.96
C TYR A 219 3.31 -21.36 19.75
N ALA A 220 3.52 -20.66 18.64
CA ALA A 220 4.23 -21.22 17.48
C ALA A 220 5.62 -21.72 17.88
N SER A 221 6.38 -20.92 18.62
CA SER A 221 7.72 -21.28 19.10
C SER A 221 7.70 -22.50 20.02
N SER A 222 6.75 -22.59 20.97
CA SER A 222 6.60 -23.73 21.88
C SER A 222 6.29 -25.05 21.18
N ARG A 223 5.66 -24.99 19.99
CA ARG A 223 5.45 -26.15 19.12
C ARG A 223 6.65 -26.54 18.28
N GLY A 224 7.79 -25.87 18.45
CA GLY A 224 9.01 -26.11 17.67
C GLY A 224 9.06 -25.37 16.32
N VAL A 225 8.13 -24.47 16.06
CA VAL A 225 8.19 -23.60 14.87
C VAL A 225 9.26 -22.53 15.09
N ARG A 226 10.16 -22.39 14.13
CA ARG A 226 11.19 -21.36 14.19
C ARG A 226 10.61 -20.01 13.79
N VAL A 227 10.34 -19.14 14.76
CA VAL A 227 9.89 -17.76 14.52
C VAL A 227 11.11 -16.84 14.43
N ARG A 228 11.22 -16.06 13.38
CA ARG A 228 12.28 -15.07 13.17
C ARG A 228 11.68 -13.71 12.90
N LEU A 229 12.18 -12.72 13.65
CA LEU A 229 11.82 -11.31 13.47
C LEU A 229 13.03 -10.58 12.87
N LEU A 230 12.78 -9.83 11.80
CA LEU A 230 13.77 -8.95 11.18
C LEU A 230 13.30 -7.51 11.32
N LEU A 231 14.06 -6.71 12.03
CA LEU A 231 13.79 -5.30 12.34
C LEU A 231 14.89 -4.41 11.76
N PRO A 232 14.62 -3.12 11.50
CA PRO A 232 15.63 -2.18 11.02
C PRO A 232 16.78 -2.02 12.04
N GLY A 233 18.01 -2.04 11.55
CA GLY A 233 19.19 -1.67 12.37
C GLY A 233 19.31 -0.16 12.58
N ILE A 234 18.78 0.64 11.65
CA ILE A 234 18.72 2.11 11.72
C ILE A 234 17.25 2.52 11.71
N PRO A 235 16.72 3.06 12.83
CA PRO A 235 15.31 3.42 12.89
C PRO A 235 15.03 4.70 12.09
N ASP A 236 13.94 4.70 11.34
CA ASP A 236 13.39 5.89 10.69
C ASP A 236 12.59 6.75 11.68
N LYS A 237 11.99 6.12 12.70
CA LYS A 237 11.21 6.77 13.77
C LYS A 237 11.67 6.27 15.14
N LYS A 238 12.17 7.19 15.99
CA LYS A 238 12.74 6.85 17.30
C LYS A 238 11.72 6.26 18.28
N ILE A 239 10.51 6.83 18.38
CA ILE A 239 9.49 6.38 19.33
C ILE A 239 9.00 4.95 19.02
N PRO A 240 8.54 4.64 17.80
CA PRO A 240 8.18 3.26 17.44
C PRO A 240 9.32 2.26 17.65
N TYR A 241 10.57 2.65 17.43
CA TYR A 241 11.73 1.79 17.67
C TYR A 241 11.94 1.49 19.15
N LEU A 242 11.79 2.49 20.03
CA LEU A 242 11.87 2.28 21.48
C LEU A 242 10.75 1.35 21.98
N ILE A 243 9.53 1.53 21.44
CA ILE A 243 8.41 0.63 21.74
C ILE A 243 8.73 -0.79 21.27
N ALA A 244 9.25 -0.96 20.04
CA ALA A 244 9.65 -2.27 19.53
C ALA A 244 10.67 -2.97 20.44
N GLN A 245 11.63 -2.23 21.01
CA GLN A 245 12.62 -2.80 21.94
C GLN A 245 12.00 -3.34 23.24
N SER A 246 10.86 -2.80 23.68
CA SER A 246 10.18 -3.31 24.89
C SER A 246 9.66 -4.74 24.72
N TYR A 247 9.46 -5.19 23.49
CA TYR A 247 9.00 -6.55 23.18
C TYR A 247 10.13 -7.57 23.04
N PHE A 248 11.41 -7.16 23.03
CA PHE A 248 12.54 -8.09 22.81
C PHE A 248 12.75 -9.10 23.95
N LEU A 249 12.53 -8.67 25.20
CA LEU A 249 12.65 -9.56 26.35
C LEU A 249 11.42 -10.47 26.52
N PRO A 250 10.18 -9.97 26.32
CA PRO A 250 9.01 -10.82 26.41
C PRO A 250 8.89 -11.87 25.31
N LEU A 251 9.49 -11.67 24.13
CA LEU A 251 9.47 -12.62 23.00
C LEU A 251 10.59 -13.64 23.08
#